data_89aaf91991fd2c731039e0c99c8a6b0e
#
_entry.id   89aaf91991fd2c731039e0c99c8a6b0e
#
_cell.length_a   1.000
_cell.length_b   1.000
_cell.length_c   1.000
_cell.angle_alpha   90.00
_cell.angle_beta   90.00
_cell.angle_gamma   90.00
#
_symmetry.space_group_name_H-M   'P 1'
#
loop_
_entity.id
_entity.type
_entity.pdbx_description
1 polymer ?
#
loop_
_entity_poly.entity_id
_entity_poly.type
_entity_poly.pdbx_seq_one_letter_code
_entity_poly.pdbx_strand_id
1 'polypeptide(L)'
;MAGFVLRKGQRLKTFATVRYRGDGIAGEGIIKDLSLSGSYITGNVPVSVGMALALEIFVPGDPELLLIDRATVKWVKRANFGVDFETPQPKMAERITEVISTLVKTQHGSSGNG
;
A
#
# COMPACT_ATOMS: atom_id res chain seq x y z
N MET A 1 -3.71 -24.02 10.24
CA MET A 1 -4.70 -23.36 9.85
C MET A 1 -4.62 -22.91 8.51
N ALA A 2 -5.54 -23.02 7.88
CA ALA A 2 -5.55 -22.59 6.57
C ALA A 2 -5.33 -21.14 6.57
N GLY A 3 -4.30 -20.75 6.11
CA GLY A 3 -4.01 -19.38 6.08
C GLY A 3 -4.62 -18.69 4.90
N PHE A 4 -4.58 -17.40 5.00
CA PHE A 4 -4.85 -16.57 3.86
C PHE A 4 -3.65 -16.65 2.92
N VAL A 5 -3.89 -16.96 1.68
CA VAL A 5 -2.82 -17.03 0.67
C VAL A 5 -2.98 -15.85 -0.26
N LEU A 6 -1.95 -15.02 -0.33
CA LEU A 6 -1.96 -13.84 -1.16
C LEU A 6 -1.19 -14.09 -2.44
N ARG A 7 -1.85 -13.93 -3.57
CA ARG A 7 -1.18 -14.05 -4.86
C ARG A 7 -0.50 -12.74 -5.18
N LYS A 8 0.64 -12.86 -5.86
CA LYS A 8 1.29 -11.69 -6.40
C LYS A 8 0.31 -10.99 -7.34
N GLY A 9 0.15 -9.71 -7.19
CA GLY A 9 -0.78 -8.97 -8.02
C GLY A 9 -2.22 -8.95 -7.54
N GLN A 10 -2.56 -9.80 -6.58
CA GLN A 10 -3.89 -9.72 -5.99
C GLN A 10 -4.01 -8.41 -5.23
N ARG A 11 -5.06 -7.65 -5.50
CA ARG A 11 -5.23 -6.33 -4.91
C ARG A 11 -6.41 -6.33 -3.96
N LEU A 12 -6.22 -5.64 -2.83
CA LEU A 12 -7.25 -5.47 -1.84
C LEU A 12 -7.62 -3.99 -1.79
N LYS A 13 -8.88 -3.66 -1.96
CA LYS A 13 -9.33 -2.29 -1.84
C LYS A 13 -9.30 -1.86 -0.38
N THR A 14 -8.79 -0.68 -0.13
CA THR A 14 -8.67 -0.17 1.22
C THR A 14 -8.63 1.35 1.19
N PHE A 15 -8.62 1.97 2.36
CA PHE A 15 -8.54 3.42 2.48
C PHE A 15 -7.51 3.76 3.56
N ALA A 16 -6.33 3.22 3.42
CA ALA A 16 -5.25 3.53 4.34
C ALA A 16 -4.63 4.87 3.98
N THR A 17 -4.23 5.63 4.99
CA THR A 17 -3.53 6.89 4.78
C THR A 17 -2.07 6.59 4.46
N VAL A 18 -1.48 7.38 3.57
CA VAL A 18 -0.08 7.20 3.19
C VAL A 18 0.63 8.54 3.15
N ARG A 19 1.87 8.55 3.59
CA ARG A 19 2.79 9.63 3.34
C ARG A 19 3.83 9.12 2.36
N TYR A 20 4.14 9.95 1.38
CA TYR A 20 5.14 9.56 0.39
C TYR A 20 6.14 10.68 0.21
N ARG A 21 7.38 10.32 -0.04
CA ARG A 21 8.43 11.31 -0.28
C ARG A 21 9.54 10.73 -1.12
N GLY A 22 10.21 11.61 -1.81
CA GLY A 22 11.35 11.26 -2.64
C GLY A 22 11.56 12.33 -3.67
N ASP A 23 12.79 12.41 -4.18
CA ASP A 23 13.08 13.31 -5.29
C ASP A 23 12.71 14.77 -4.98
N GLY A 24 12.89 15.18 -3.73
CA GLY A 24 12.62 16.55 -3.33
C GLY A 24 11.18 16.89 -3.03
N ILE A 25 10.26 15.92 -3.09
CA ILE A 25 8.87 16.17 -2.77
C ILE A 25 8.45 15.36 -1.53
N ALA A 26 7.40 15.82 -0.89
CA ALA A 26 6.77 15.10 0.21
C ALA A 26 5.28 15.35 0.13
N GLY A 27 4.49 14.29 0.18
CA GLY A 27 3.05 14.41 0.06
C GLY A 27 2.33 13.41 0.94
N GLU A 28 1.01 13.55 0.97
CA GLU A 28 0.14 12.66 1.71
C GLU A 28 -1.03 12.28 0.82
N GLY A 29 -1.59 11.13 1.11
CA GLY A 29 -2.72 10.70 0.33
C GLY A 29 -3.40 9.50 0.94
N ILE A 30 -4.17 8.84 0.10
CA ILE A 30 -4.94 7.67 0.49
C ILE A 30 -4.59 6.55 -0.46
N ILE A 31 -4.32 5.39 0.11
CA ILE A 31 -4.14 4.17 -0.67
C ILE A 31 -5.52 3.62 -0.99
N LYS A 32 -5.78 3.42 -2.27
CA LYS A 32 -7.04 2.88 -2.74
C LYS A 32 -7.02 1.36 -2.84
N ASP A 33 -5.86 0.80 -3.12
CA ASP A 33 -5.68 -0.64 -3.08
C ASP A 33 -4.23 -0.97 -2.75
N LEU A 34 -4.03 -2.18 -2.28
CA LEU A 34 -2.71 -2.65 -1.86
C LEU A 34 -2.53 -4.09 -2.29
N SER A 35 -1.36 -4.41 -2.83
CA SER A 35 -0.98 -5.77 -3.17
C SER A 35 0.47 -6.00 -2.78
N LEU A 36 0.96 -7.21 -2.98
CA LEU A 36 2.37 -7.50 -2.74
C LEU A 36 3.29 -6.75 -3.67
N SER A 37 2.81 -6.37 -4.84
CA SER A 37 3.66 -5.77 -5.86
C SER A 37 3.47 -4.28 -6.03
N GLY A 38 2.48 -3.67 -5.40
CA GLY A 38 2.28 -2.25 -5.59
C GLY A 38 0.98 -1.73 -5.00
N SER A 39 0.68 -0.49 -5.34
CA SER A 39 -0.46 0.21 -4.75
C SER A 39 -0.96 1.30 -5.68
N TYR A 40 -2.24 1.65 -5.50
CA TYR A 40 -2.88 2.77 -6.19
C TYR A 40 -3.12 3.85 -5.14
N ILE A 41 -2.62 5.05 -5.41
CA ILE A 41 -2.61 6.15 -4.44
C ILE A 41 -3.28 7.38 -5.05
N THR A 42 -4.07 8.08 -4.23
CA THR A 42 -4.52 9.42 -4.57
C THR A 42 -3.80 10.37 -3.61
N GLY A 43 -2.99 11.28 -4.15
CA GLY A 43 -2.13 12.10 -3.31
C GLY A 43 -2.33 13.59 -3.54
N ASN A 44 -1.82 14.39 -2.59
CA ASN A 44 -1.97 15.85 -2.64
C ASN A 44 -0.77 16.57 -3.24
N VAL A 45 0.29 15.86 -3.55
CA VAL A 45 1.47 16.43 -4.20
C VAL A 45 1.74 15.66 -5.48
N PRO A 46 1.90 16.34 -6.61
CA PRO A 46 2.12 15.65 -7.89
C PRO A 46 3.40 14.83 -7.92
N VAL A 47 3.36 13.73 -8.63
CA VAL A 47 4.52 12.87 -8.85
C VAL A 47 4.66 12.65 -10.36
N SER A 48 5.81 12.13 -10.76
CA SER A 48 6.07 11.82 -12.17
C SER A 48 6.42 10.36 -12.32
N VAL A 49 6.09 9.82 -13.49
CA VAL A 49 6.47 8.44 -13.82
C VAL A 49 7.98 8.29 -13.69
N GLY A 50 8.40 7.21 -13.05
CA GLY A 50 9.80 6.94 -12.82
C GLY A 50 10.35 7.39 -11.49
N MET A 51 9.60 8.24 -10.76
CA MET A 51 10.04 8.65 -9.43
C MET A 51 10.12 7.47 -8.48
N ALA A 52 11.13 7.49 -7.62
CA ALA A 52 11.27 6.53 -6.54
C ALA A 52 10.80 7.19 -5.26
N LEU A 53 9.84 6.58 -4.60
CA LEU A 53 9.23 7.13 -3.39
C LEU A 53 9.40 6.17 -2.22
N ALA A 54 9.59 6.73 -1.04
CA ALA A 54 9.45 5.98 0.21
C ALA A 54 8.03 6.20 0.72
N LEU A 55 7.40 5.15 1.21
CA LEU A 55 6.02 5.23 1.67
C LEU A 55 5.92 4.86 3.14
N GLU A 56 5.10 5.61 3.86
CA GLU A 56 4.69 5.29 5.22
C GLU A 56 3.18 5.10 5.19
N ILE A 57 2.74 3.88 5.42
CA ILE A 57 1.33 3.53 5.30
C ILE A 57 0.74 3.30 6.69
N PHE A 58 -0.32 4.04 6.99
CA PHE A 58 -1.02 3.96 8.27
C PHE A 58 -2.23 3.05 8.07
N VAL A 59 -2.11 1.84 8.57
CA VAL A 59 -3.12 0.82 8.35
C VAL A 59 -4.15 0.87 9.47
N PRO A 60 -5.45 1.02 9.16
CA PRO A 60 -6.46 1.04 10.21
C PRO A 60 -6.38 -0.21 11.07
N GLY A 61 -6.35 -0.03 12.38
CA GLY A 61 -6.32 -1.14 13.31
C GLY A 61 -4.93 -1.73 13.56
N ASP A 62 -3.93 -1.24 12.89
CA ASP A 62 -2.56 -1.74 13.07
C ASP A 62 -1.74 -0.64 13.76
N PRO A 63 -1.13 -0.92 14.91
CA PRO A 63 -0.35 0.11 15.60
C PRO A 63 0.99 0.40 14.94
N GLU A 64 1.43 -0.45 14.03
CA GLU A 64 2.71 -0.23 13.37
C GLU A 64 2.51 0.26 11.95
N LEU A 65 3.35 1.21 11.56
CA LEU A 65 3.36 1.66 10.17
C LEU A 65 3.89 0.57 9.26
N LEU A 66 3.35 0.51 8.07
CA LEU A 66 3.97 -0.29 7.01
C LEU A 66 4.90 0.64 6.25
N LEU A 67 6.18 0.34 6.27
CA LEU A 67 7.20 1.16 5.63
C LEU A 67 7.66 0.47 4.35
N ILE A 68 7.55 1.19 3.24
CA ILE A 68 8.04 0.72 1.94
C ILE A 68 9.21 1.61 1.58
N ASP A 69 10.41 1.05 1.54
CA ASP A 69 11.61 1.84 1.29
C ASP A 69 11.65 2.43 -0.10
N ARG A 70 11.13 1.70 -1.08
CA ARG A 70 11.23 2.15 -2.45
C ARG A 70 10.07 1.65 -3.28
N ALA A 71 9.34 2.58 -3.83
CA ALA A 71 8.25 2.31 -4.73
C ALA A 71 8.42 3.21 -5.96
N THR A 72 8.31 2.63 -7.14
CA THR A 72 8.51 3.38 -8.38
C THR A 72 7.20 3.74 -9.00
N VAL A 73 7.01 5.01 -9.33
CA VAL A 73 5.79 5.48 -9.97
C VAL A 73 5.72 4.94 -11.39
N LYS A 74 4.67 4.22 -11.71
CA LYS A 74 4.50 3.58 -13.02
C LYS A 74 3.54 4.32 -13.93
N TRP A 75 2.54 4.96 -13.35
CA TRP A 75 1.59 5.75 -14.14
C TRP A 75 1.05 6.87 -13.27
N VAL A 76 0.61 7.92 -13.92
CA VAL A 76 0.03 9.09 -13.25
C VAL A 76 -1.18 9.53 -14.02
N LYS A 77 -2.25 9.84 -13.31
CA LYS A 77 -3.45 10.42 -13.89
C LYS A 77 -4.03 11.41 -12.89
N ARG A 78 -3.74 12.70 -13.12
CA ARG A 78 -4.15 13.78 -12.21
C ARG A 78 -3.54 13.53 -10.83
N ALA A 79 -4.37 13.49 -9.80
CA ALA A 79 -3.89 13.25 -8.43
C ALA A 79 -3.68 11.76 -8.14
N ASN A 80 -4.02 10.89 -9.07
CA ASN A 80 -3.92 9.44 -8.89
C ASN A 80 -2.63 8.93 -9.50
N PHE A 81 -2.01 7.97 -8.86
CA PHE A 81 -0.83 7.33 -9.43
C PHE A 81 -0.69 5.92 -8.90
N GLY A 82 -0.04 5.09 -9.70
CA GLY A 82 0.25 3.73 -9.32
C GLY A 82 1.73 3.55 -9.12
N VAL A 83 2.10 2.77 -8.11
CA VAL A 83 3.49 2.48 -7.81
C VAL A 83 3.71 0.98 -7.78
N ASP A 84 4.90 0.58 -8.19
CA ASP A 84 5.39 -0.79 -8.01
C ASP A 84 6.38 -0.77 -6.87
N PHE A 85 6.26 -1.73 -5.98
CA PHE A 85 7.25 -1.90 -4.93
C PHE A 85 8.46 -2.60 -5.55
N GLU A 86 9.65 -2.05 -5.31
CA GLU A 86 10.87 -2.74 -5.72
C GLU A 86 10.86 -4.11 -5.06
N THR A 87 11.52 -5.08 -5.66
CA THR A 87 11.51 -6.45 -5.15
C THR A 87 11.66 -6.41 -3.64
N PRO A 88 10.61 -6.68 -2.89
CA PRO A 88 10.69 -6.52 -1.45
C PRO A 88 11.54 -7.62 -0.86
N GLN A 89 12.26 -7.26 0.20
CA GLN A 89 12.97 -8.24 0.96
C GLN A 89 11.97 -9.14 1.68
N PRO A 90 12.38 -10.35 2.08
CA PRO A 90 11.43 -11.27 2.70
C PRO A 90 10.68 -10.69 3.88
N LYS A 91 11.35 -9.90 4.73
CA LYS A 91 10.67 -9.28 5.86
C LYS A 91 9.57 -8.33 5.43
N MET A 92 9.84 -7.56 4.38
CA MET A 92 8.84 -6.62 3.89
C MET A 92 7.66 -7.36 3.27
N ALA A 93 7.93 -8.43 2.51
CA ALA A 93 6.86 -9.22 1.93
C ALA A 93 5.98 -9.82 3.03
N GLU A 94 6.58 -10.32 4.10
CA GLU A 94 5.83 -10.84 5.24
C GLU A 94 4.96 -9.76 5.85
N ARG A 95 5.53 -8.58 6.03
CA ARG A 95 4.81 -7.47 6.64
C ARG A 95 3.63 -7.04 5.78
N ILE A 96 3.82 -6.95 4.47
CA ILE A 96 2.74 -6.60 3.56
C ILE A 96 1.64 -7.67 3.63
N THR A 97 2.02 -8.93 3.66
CA THR A 97 1.05 -10.01 3.76
C THR A 97 0.25 -9.92 5.05
N GLU A 98 0.90 -9.61 6.16
CA GLU A 98 0.22 -9.41 7.44
C GLU A 98 -0.79 -8.29 7.37
N VAL A 99 -0.38 -7.17 6.78
CA VAL A 99 -1.25 -6.00 6.66
C VAL A 99 -2.47 -6.34 5.82
N ILE A 100 -2.27 -6.98 4.68
CA ILE A 100 -3.38 -7.33 3.82
C ILE A 100 -4.30 -8.33 4.51
N SER A 101 -3.73 -9.29 5.23
CA SER A 101 -4.51 -10.26 5.98
C SER A 101 -5.37 -9.57 7.03
N THR A 102 -4.80 -8.58 7.73
CA THR A 102 -5.54 -7.82 8.73
C THR A 102 -6.70 -7.06 8.09
N LEU A 103 -6.44 -6.42 6.95
CA LEU A 103 -7.49 -5.69 6.25
C LEU A 103 -8.60 -6.60 5.78
N VAL A 104 -8.25 -7.78 5.27
CA VAL A 104 -9.26 -8.76 4.86
C VAL A 104 -10.11 -9.17 6.05
N LYS A 105 -9.48 -9.48 7.18
CA LYS A 105 -10.22 -9.87 8.37
C LYS A 105 -11.14 -8.78 8.85
N THR A 106 -10.67 -7.54 8.83
CA THR A 106 -11.48 -6.40 9.26
C THR A 106 -12.70 -6.25 8.39
N GLN A 107 -12.53 -6.36 7.08
CA GLN A 107 -13.66 -6.22 6.17
C GLN A 107 -14.67 -7.35 6.34
N HIS A 108 -14.18 -8.57 6.47
CA HIS A 108 -15.07 -9.71 6.67
C HIS A 108 -15.70 -9.69 8.04
N GLY A 109 -14.94 -9.28 9.06
CA GLY A 109 -15.45 -9.23 10.41
C GLY A 109 -16.60 -8.26 10.57
N SER A 110 -16.58 -7.16 9.85
CA SER A 110 -17.65 -6.19 9.98
C SER A 110 -18.94 -6.69 9.37
N SER A 111 -18.88 -7.61 8.42
CA SER A 111 -20.08 -8.15 7.83
C SER A 111 -20.51 -9.42 8.54
N GLY A 112 -19.63 -9.99 9.25
CA GLY A 112 -19.90 -11.22 9.89
C GLY A 112 -20.91 -11.09 10.93
N ASN A 113 -21.20 -10.94 11.15
CA ASN A 113 -21.87 -11.05 11.98
C ASN A 113 -22.47 -10.63 12.24
N GLY A 114 -22.24 -10.51 11.65
CA GLY A 114 -22.69 -10.17 12.20
C GLY A 114 -22.83 -10.24 12.25
#